data_30adad6e54ea9f76485b068c7815a4cc
#
_entry.id   30adad6e54ea9f76485b068c7815a4cc
#
_cell.length_a   1.000
_cell.length_b   1.000
_cell.length_c   1.000
_cell.angle_alpha   90.00
_cell.angle_beta   90.00
_cell.angle_gamma   90.00
#
_symmetry.space_group_name_H-M   'P 1'
#
loop_
_entity.id
_entity.type
_entity.pdbx_description
1 polymer ?
#
loop_
_entity_poly.entity_id
_entity_poly.type
_entity_poly.pdbx_seq_one_letter_code
_entity_poly.pdbx_strand_id
1 'polypeptide(L)'
;MIDLEIPKKFVPLVKQAGSMADEVFRPVSRKYDLAEHTYPAELDLVSALIDGMTDSGASNGAGAAGSTRAKDGTDQAPASTDADEATGVTKPASGTKAGKVNKNGANMSSALSIMQTCRGDVGLTLSIPRQGLGNAAIAAVANDEQKERYGNRWAAMAITEPDTGSDSGNIRTTATKDGDEYVLNGEKIFVTSGERAELVVVWATLDRSLGKKAIKSFVVERSNPGLKLVRLEHKLGIRASDTAAFVLEDLSLIHI
;
A
#
# COMPACT_ATOMS: atom_id res chain seq x y z
N MET A 1 -33.74 2.68 6.07
CA MET A 1 -33.67 2.31 4.65
C MET A 1 -32.24 2.52 4.21
N ILE A 2 -31.57 1.54 3.65
CA ILE A 2 -30.21 1.69 3.14
C ILE A 2 -30.34 2.32 1.75
N ASP A 3 -29.74 3.47 1.53
CA ASP A 3 -29.67 4.10 0.22
C ASP A 3 -28.51 3.47 -0.56
N LEU A 4 -28.82 2.81 -1.66
CA LEU A 4 -27.86 2.14 -2.54
C LEU A 4 -27.53 2.97 -3.79
N GLU A 5 -28.10 4.18 -3.90
CA GLU A 5 -27.81 5.05 -5.02
C GLU A 5 -26.39 5.65 -4.91
N ILE A 6 -25.70 5.69 -6.04
CA ILE A 6 -24.39 6.34 -6.12
C ILE A 6 -24.61 7.86 -6.01
N PRO A 7 -24.01 8.55 -5.02
CA PRO A 7 -24.15 9.98 -4.91
C PRO A 7 -23.75 10.69 -6.20
N LYS A 8 -24.53 11.67 -6.65
CA LYS A 8 -24.38 12.34 -7.96
C LYS A 8 -22.95 12.83 -8.23
N LYS A 9 -22.25 13.29 -7.18
CA LYS A 9 -20.86 13.77 -7.29
C LYS A 9 -19.85 12.70 -7.72
N PHE A 10 -20.16 11.41 -7.51
CA PHE A 10 -19.27 10.29 -7.88
C PHE A 10 -19.63 9.62 -9.21
N VAL A 11 -20.76 9.98 -9.81
CA VAL A 11 -21.20 9.37 -11.09
C VAL A 11 -20.14 9.53 -12.20
N PRO A 12 -19.51 10.68 -12.40
CA PRO A 12 -18.45 10.82 -13.42
C PRO A 12 -17.26 9.89 -13.15
N LEU A 13 -16.80 9.80 -11.90
CA LEU A 13 -15.71 8.93 -11.48
C LEU A 13 -16.02 7.45 -11.73
N VAL A 14 -17.22 7.01 -11.35
CA VAL A 14 -17.68 5.62 -11.57
C VAL A 14 -17.74 5.29 -13.05
N LYS A 15 -18.24 6.19 -13.89
CA LYS A 15 -18.24 6.01 -15.35
C LYS A 15 -16.83 5.89 -15.90
N GLN A 16 -15.92 6.77 -15.49
CA GLN A 16 -14.53 6.75 -15.95
C GLN A 16 -13.81 5.46 -15.52
N ALA A 17 -13.95 5.04 -14.26
CA ALA A 17 -13.40 3.78 -13.78
C ALA A 17 -14.03 2.57 -14.50
N GLY A 18 -15.32 2.65 -14.83
CA GLY A 18 -16.03 1.65 -15.64
C GLY A 18 -15.48 1.56 -17.07
N SER A 19 -15.28 2.69 -17.75
CA SER A 19 -14.67 2.70 -19.09
C SER A 19 -13.25 2.12 -19.05
N MET A 20 -12.45 2.45 -18.06
CA MET A 20 -11.12 1.84 -17.89
C MET A 20 -11.20 0.32 -17.72
N ALA A 21 -12.18 -0.16 -16.94
CA ALA A 21 -12.40 -1.58 -16.74
C ALA A 21 -12.79 -2.30 -18.04
N ASP A 22 -13.70 -1.72 -18.82
CA ASP A 22 -14.23 -2.34 -20.02
C ASP A 22 -13.30 -2.22 -21.23
N GLU A 23 -12.64 -1.06 -21.41
CA GLU A 23 -11.87 -0.74 -22.60
C GLU A 23 -10.38 -1.04 -22.46
N VAL A 24 -9.83 -1.06 -21.23
CA VAL A 24 -8.42 -1.33 -20.98
C VAL A 24 -8.21 -2.70 -20.33
N PHE A 25 -8.84 -2.97 -19.18
CA PHE A 25 -8.54 -4.19 -18.41
C PHE A 25 -9.16 -5.44 -19.04
N ARG A 26 -10.45 -5.39 -19.37
CA ARG A 26 -11.17 -6.56 -19.93
C ARG A 26 -10.52 -7.14 -21.18
N PRO A 27 -10.12 -6.33 -22.18
CA PRO A 27 -9.48 -6.84 -23.39
C PRO A 27 -8.18 -7.60 -23.15
N VAL A 28 -7.42 -7.22 -22.14
CA VAL A 28 -6.09 -7.82 -21.86
C VAL A 28 -6.08 -8.78 -20.67
N SER A 29 -7.17 -8.87 -19.91
CA SER A 29 -7.29 -9.70 -18.70
C SER A 29 -6.86 -11.15 -18.97
N ARG A 30 -7.44 -11.79 -19.99
CA ARG A 30 -7.13 -13.19 -20.32
C ARG A 30 -5.68 -13.39 -20.78
N LYS A 31 -5.11 -12.42 -21.51
CA LYS A 31 -3.71 -12.44 -21.93
C LYS A 31 -2.78 -12.55 -20.73
N TYR A 32 -2.96 -11.69 -19.73
CA TYR A 32 -2.09 -11.65 -18.55
C TYR A 32 -2.42 -12.71 -17.50
N ASP A 33 -3.66 -13.20 -17.45
CA ASP A 33 -3.98 -14.39 -16.66
C ASP A 33 -3.24 -15.64 -17.17
N LEU A 34 -3.14 -15.82 -18.49
CA LEU A 34 -2.39 -16.93 -19.09
C LEU A 34 -0.88 -16.74 -19.00
N ALA A 35 -0.40 -15.52 -19.19
CA ALA A 35 1.02 -15.16 -19.15
C ALA A 35 1.43 -14.71 -17.74
N GLU A 36 1.15 -15.55 -16.75
CA GLU A 36 1.44 -15.31 -15.33
C GLU A 36 2.83 -14.69 -15.12
N HIS A 37 2.93 -13.71 -14.23
CA HIS A 37 4.13 -12.91 -13.91
C HIS A 37 4.62 -11.96 -15.04
N THR A 38 3.99 -11.95 -16.20
CA THR A 38 4.32 -10.96 -17.23
C THR A 38 3.77 -9.59 -16.84
N TYR A 39 4.59 -8.56 -16.93
CA TYR A 39 4.16 -7.20 -16.60
C TYR A 39 3.16 -6.67 -17.65
N PRO A 40 1.99 -6.18 -17.24
CA PRO A 40 1.03 -5.58 -18.15
C PRO A 40 1.45 -4.15 -18.54
N ALA A 41 2.11 -3.98 -19.68
CA ALA A 41 2.63 -2.69 -20.13
C ALA A 41 1.53 -1.62 -20.31
N GLU A 42 0.31 -2.04 -20.55
CA GLU A 42 -0.85 -1.14 -20.66
C GLU A 42 -1.10 -0.36 -19.34
N LEU A 43 -0.60 -0.86 -18.21
CA LEU A 43 -0.75 -0.21 -16.90
C LEU A 43 0.13 1.04 -16.74
N ASP A 44 1.19 1.19 -17.54
CA ASP A 44 2.01 2.41 -17.50
C ASP A 44 1.20 3.62 -17.93
N LEU A 45 0.39 3.47 -18.98
CA LEU A 45 -0.53 4.52 -19.42
C LEU A 45 -1.62 4.81 -18.36
N VAL A 46 -2.15 3.76 -17.74
CA VAL A 46 -3.16 3.89 -16.66
C VAL A 46 -2.56 4.64 -15.48
N SER A 47 -1.34 4.29 -15.06
CA SER A 47 -0.65 4.97 -13.97
C SER A 47 -0.40 6.45 -14.28
N ALA A 48 0.10 6.77 -15.47
CA ALA A 48 0.33 8.14 -15.90
C ALA A 48 -0.97 8.97 -15.94
N LEU A 49 -2.07 8.36 -16.37
CA LEU A 49 -3.38 9.02 -16.36
C LEU A 49 -3.86 9.32 -14.92
N ILE A 50 -3.70 8.38 -14.00
CA ILE A 50 -4.07 8.57 -12.58
C ILE A 50 -3.22 9.68 -11.96
N ASP A 51 -1.91 9.73 -12.24
CA ASP A 51 -1.02 10.77 -11.73
C ASP A 51 -1.44 12.15 -12.26
N GLY A 52 -1.67 12.28 -13.57
CA GLY A 52 -2.12 13.53 -14.15
C GLY A 52 -3.46 14.03 -13.59
N MET A 53 -4.38 13.11 -13.25
CA MET A 53 -5.64 13.45 -12.60
C MET A 53 -5.42 13.90 -11.14
N THR A 54 -4.46 13.32 -10.44
CA THR A 54 -4.11 13.69 -9.06
C THR A 54 -3.48 15.09 -9.03
N ASP A 55 -2.54 15.36 -9.93
CA ASP A 55 -1.85 16.65 -10.03
C ASP A 55 -2.79 17.79 -10.41
N SER A 56 -3.79 17.50 -11.24
CA SER A 56 -4.82 18.49 -11.64
C SER A 56 -5.89 18.73 -10.56
N GLY A 57 -5.84 18.00 -9.42
CA GLY A 57 -6.86 18.05 -8.38
C GLY A 57 -8.20 17.42 -8.80
N ALA A 58 -8.28 16.80 -9.98
CA ALA A 58 -9.50 16.18 -10.49
C ALA A 58 -9.79 14.81 -9.82
N SER A 59 -8.78 14.22 -9.17
CA SER A 59 -8.88 12.95 -8.46
C SER A 59 -8.52 13.14 -6.99
N ASN A 60 -9.42 12.79 -6.09
CA ASN A 60 -9.11 12.63 -4.66
C ASN A 60 -8.49 11.25 -4.40
N GLY A 61 -7.52 10.85 -5.22
CA GLY A 61 -6.77 9.61 -5.10
C GLY A 61 -7.63 8.36 -5.00
N ALA A 62 -7.76 7.62 -6.08
CA ALA A 62 -8.27 6.26 -6.03
C ALA A 62 -7.11 5.34 -5.65
N GLY A 63 -7.24 4.63 -4.54
CA GLY A 63 -6.22 3.70 -4.06
C GLY A 63 -5.34 4.27 -2.95
N ALA A 64 -4.22 3.60 -2.72
CA ALA A 64 -3.27 3.93 -1.65
C ALA A 64 -2.63 5.32 -1.82
N ALA A 65 -2.52 5.82 -3.04
CA ALA A 65 -2.06 7.18 -3.34
C ALA A 65 -3.04 8.28 -2.90
N GLY A 66 -4.28 7.94 -2.53
CA GLY A 66 -5.23 8.88 -1.92
C GLY A 66 -4.80 9.46 -0.59
N SER A 67 -3.65 9.08 -0.10
CA SER A 67 -3.01 9.66 1.06
C SER A 67 -2.13 10.88 0.77
N THR A 68 -1.98 11.32 -0.48
CA THR A 68 -1.52 12.67 -0.76
C THR A 68 -2.62 13.62 -0.30
N ARG A 69 -2.62 13.91 1.00
CA ARG A 69 -3.44 14.97 1.60
C ARG A 69 -3.17 16.25 0.82
N ALA A 70 -4.23 16.82 0.30
CA ALA A 70 -4.17 18.16 -0.25
C ALA A 70 -3.37 19.05 0.70
N LYS A 71 -2.49 19.88 0.17
CA LYS A 71 -1.69 20.88 0.90
C LYS A 71 -2.57 22.00 1.51
N ASP A 72 -3.75 21.67 2.00
CA ASP A 72 -4.55 22.56 2.80
C ASP A 72 -4.04 22.48 4.23
N GLY A 73 -3.30 23.50 4.64
CA GLY A 73 -2.59 23.67 5.90
C GLY A 73 -3.45 23.66 7.18
N THR A 74 -4.40 22.74 7.30
CA THR A 74 -5.28 22.62 8.47
C THR A 74 -5.32 21.24 9.13
N ASP A 75 -4.53 20.28 8.65
CA ASP A 75 -4.43 18.98 9.30
C ASP A 75 -3.09 18.83 10.04
N GLN A 76 -3.01 19.38 11.23
CA GLN A 76 -2.06 18.90 12.23
C GLN A 76 -2.34 17.40 12.43
N ALA A 77 -1.30 16.57 12.31
CA ALA A 77 -1.35 15.19 12.75
C ALA A 77 -1.93 15.18 14.17
N PRO A 78 -2.84 14.25 14.50
CA PRO A 78 -3.30 14.15 15.89
C PRO A 78 -2.05 13.93 16.74
N ALA A 79 -1.83 14.85 17.70
CA ALA A 79 -0.80 14.69 18.71
C ALA A 79 -0.94 13.28 19.29
N SER A 80 0.18 12.62 19.50
CA SER A 80 0.25 11.33 20.18
C SER A 80 -0.59 11.41 21.46
N THR A 81 -1.81 10.88 21.40
CA THR A 81 -2.61 10.68 22.61
C THR A 81 -2.00 9.50 23.32
N ASP A 82 -1.74 9.68 24.61
CA ASP A 82 -1.23 8.66 25.49
C ASP A 82 -1.97 7.34 25.28
N ALA A 83 -1.23 6.32 24.86
CA ALA A 83 -1.76 4.98 24.74
C ALA A 83 -1.97 4.44 26.15
N ASP A 84 -3.21 4.03 26.46
CA ASP A 84 -3.53 3.34 27.69
C ASP A 84 -2.74 2.02 27.72
N GLU A 85 -1.88 1.83 28.69
CA GLU A 85 -0.81 0.80 28.72
C GLU A 85 -1.30 -0.65 28.70
N ALA A 86 -2.60 -0.91 28.83
CA ALA A 86 -3.09 -2.26 29.07
C ALA A 86 -3.75 -2.97 27.88
N THR A 87 -4.26 -2.30 26.86
CA THR A 87 -5.09 -2.98 25.83
C THR A 87 -4.71 -2.73 24.37
N GLY A 88 -3.83 -1.79 24.07
CA GLY A 88 -3.45 -1.47 22.67
C GLY A 88 -4.61 -0.99 21.78
N VAL A 89 -5.78 -0.74 22.35
CA VAL A 89 -6.93 -0.17 21.66
C VAL A 89 -6.97 1.32 21.99
N THR A 90 -6.75 2.16 20.99
CA THR A 90 -6.97 3.59 21.11
C THR A 90 -8.46 3.81 21.39
N LYS A 91 -8.81 4.20 22.61
CA LYS A 91 -10.14 4.73 22.89
C LYS A 91 -10.34 5.99 22.01
N PRO A 92 -11.49 6.14 21.35
CA PRO A 92 -11.79 7.40 20.71
C PRO A 92 -11.74 8.49 21.77
N ALA A 93 -10.99 9.56 21.53
CA ALA A 93 -10.89 10.68 22.45
C ALA A 93 -12.29 11.15 22.81
N SER A 94 -12.64 11.05 24.12
CA SER A 94 -13.87 11.59 24.65
C SER A 94 -13.78 13.11 24.58
N GLY A 95 -14.26 13.70 23.50
CA GLY A 95 -14.16 15.13 23.28
C GLY A 95 -14.30 15.55 21.82
N THR A 96 -14.62 14.63 20.92
CA THR A 96 -15.00 15.02 19.56
C THR A 96 -16.25 15.86 19.63
N LYS A 97 -16.10 17.18 19.44
CA LYS A 97 -17.24 18.06 19.17
C LYS A 97 -18.05 17.41 18.06
N ALA A 98 -19.25 16.95 18.41
CA ALA A 98 -20.22 16.46 17.44
C ALA A 98 -20.31 17.48 16.31
N GLY A 99 -19.91 17.13 15.07
CA GLY A 99 -20.15 17.99 13.96
C GLY A 99 -19.16 18.03 12.79
N LYS A 100 -17.95 17.52 12.86
CA LYS A 100 -17.13 17.41 11.63
C LYS A 100 -17.29 16.03 11.00
N VAL A 101 -18.39 15.82 10.31
CA VAL A 101 -18.52 14.72 9.35
C VAL A 101 -17.44 14.94 8.28
N ASN A 102 -16.58 13.95 8.06
CA ASN A 102 -15.61 13.98 6.97
C ASN A 102 -16.37 14.05 5.63
N LYS A 103 -16.45 15.23 5.04
CA LYS A 103 -17.25 15.49 3.84
C LYS A 103 -16.49 15.32 2.53
N ASN A 104 -15.19 15.01 2.57
CA ASN A 104 -14.37 14.92 1.35
C ASN A 104 -14.75 13.74 0.46
N GLY A 105 -15.31 12.68 1.03
CA GLY A 105 -15.75 11.51 0.29
C GLY A 105 -14.63 10.63 -0.28
N ALA A 106 -13.37 10.81 0.15
CA ALA A 106 -12.22 10.08 -0.39
C ALA A 106 -12.39 8.57 -0.29
N ASN A 107 -12.80 8.05 0.86
CA ASN A 107 -13.01 6.61 1.03
C ASN A 107 -14.12 6.07 0.13
N MET A 108 -15.21 6.81 -0.04
CA MET A 108 -16.29 6.43 -0.94
C MET A 108 -15.83 6.46 -2.41
N SER A 109 -15.09 7.49 -2.79
CA SER A 109 -14.47 7.61 -4.11
C SER A 109 -13.58 6.42 -4.42
N SER A 110 -12.66 6.07 -3.50
CA SER A 110 -11.77 4.91 -3.64
C SER A 110 -12.55 3.61 -3.75
N ALA A 111 -13.52 3.37 -2.87
CA ALA A 111 -14.33 2.15 -2.90
C ALA A 111 -15.07 1.98 -4.23
N LEU A 112 -15.74 3.03 -4.70
CA LEU A 112 -16.50 3.00 -5.96
C LEU A 112 -15.59 2.80 -7.18
N SER A 113 -14.41 3.43 -7.21
CA SER A 113 -13.44 3.25 -8.29
C SER A 113 -12.89 1.81 -8.31
N ILE A 114 -12.47 1.29 -7.15
CA ILE A 114 -11.92 -0.07 -7.04
C ILE A 114 -12.98 -1.11 -7.42
N MET A 115 -14.24 -0.93 -7.03
CA MET A 115 -15.33 -1.83 -7.46
C MET A 115 -15.42 -1.92 -8.99
N GLN A 116 -15.27 -0.81 -9.70
CA GLN A 116 -15.33 -0.81 -11.16
C GLN A 116 -14.09 -1.44 -11.79
N THR A 117 -12.90 -1.06 -11.34
CA THR A 117 -11.65 -1.59 -11.89
C THR A 117 -11.50 -3.08 -11.63
N CYS A 118 -11.88 -3.58 -10.44
CA CYS A 118 -11.90 -4.99 -10.11
C CYS A 118 -12.95 -5.79 -10.94
N ARG A 119 -14.05 -5.16 -11.38
CA ARG A 119 -14.98 -5.76 -12.34
C ARG A 119 -14.29 -6.01 -13.70
N GLY A 120 -13.34 -5.17 -14.08
CA GLY A 120 -12.50 -5.40 -15.25
C GLY A 120 -11.53 -6.56 -15.03
N ASP A 121 -10.64 -6.43 -14.07
CA ASP A 121 -9.71 -7.47 -13.63
C ASP A 121 -9.04 -7.07 -12.31
N VAL A 122 -9.10 -7.96 -11.31
CA VAL A 122 -8.50 -7.72 -9.99
C VAL A 122 -6.97 -7.75 -10.05
N GLY A 123 -6.39 -8.66 -10.83
CA GLY A 123 -4.93 -8.79 -10.97
C GLY A 123 -4.31 -7.55 -11.59
N LEU A 124 -4.94 -7.01 -12.64
CA LEU A 124 -4.50 -5.76 -13.27
C LEU A 124 -4.69 -4.57 -12.32
N THR A 125 -5.81 -4.51 -11.58
CA THR A 125 -6.05 -3.46 -10.58
C THR A 125 -4.96 -3.44 -9.52
N LEU A 126 -4.54 -4.60 -9.01
CA LEU A 126 -3.47 -4.72 -8.00
C LEU A 126 -2.07 -4.43 -8.56
N SER A 127 -1.91 -4.49 -9.88
CA SER A 127 -0.63 -4.28 -10.57
C SER A 127 -0.41 -2.85 -11.06
N ILE A 128 -1.36 -1.94 -10.82
CA ILE A 128 -1.18 -0.52 -11.18
C ILE A 128 0.00 0.05 -10.39
N PRO A 129 1.03 0.58 -11.04
CA PRO A 129 2.19 1.16 -10.36
C PRO A 129 1.80 2.23 -9.35
N ARG A 130 2.46 2.27 -8.20
CA ARG A 130 2.31 3.27 -7.13
C ARG A 130 0.94 3.32 -6.44
N GLN A 131 0.00 2.45 -6.80
CA GLN A 131 -1.33 2.36 -6.18
C GLN A 131 -1.41 1.30 -5.07
N GLY A 132 -0.26 0.72 -4.68
CA GLY A 132 -0.19 -0.38 -3.73
C GLY A 132 -0.08 0.04 -2.26
N LEU A 133 -0.08 -0.99 -1.40
CA LEU A 133 -0.04 -0.81 0.06
C LEU A 133 1.29 -0.24 0.56
N GLY A 134 2.41 -0.49 -0.13
CA GLY A 134 3.72 0.09 0.22
C GLY A 134 3.72 1.60 0.09
N ASN A 135 3.17 2.13 -1.00
CA ASN A 135 3.01 3.57 -1.18
C ASN A 135 2.08 4.17 -0.13
N ALA A 136 0.99 3.45 0.24
CA ALA A 136 0.10 3.89 1.32
C ALA A 136 0.82 3.96 2.67
N ALA A 137 1.67 2.98 2.97
CA ALA A 137 2.44 2.96 4.21
C ALA A 137 3.42 4.14 4.29
N ILE A 138 4.17 4.41 3.20
CA ILE A 138 5.07 5.57 3.12
C ILE A 138 4.29 6.86 3.33
N ALA A 139 3.20 7.04 2.62
CA ALA A 139 2.39 8.26 2.71
C ALA A 139 1.79 8.48 4.11
N ALA A 140 1.46 7.40 4.84
CA ALA A 140 0.84 7.50 6.16
C ALA A 140 1.80 7.88 7.28
N VAL A 141 3.06 7.41 7.24
CA VAL A 141 3.97 7.51 8.40
C VAL A 141 5.30 8.20 8.10
N ALA A 142 5.68 8.37 6.82
CA ALA A 142 6.93 9.02 6.45
C ALA A 142 6.91 10.52 6.74
N ASN A 143 8.06 11.06 7.14
CA ASN A 143 8.26 12.50 7.23
C ASN A 143 8.36 13.16 5.84
N ASP A 144 8.47 14.49 5.77
CA ASP A 144 8.43 15.20 4.48
C ASP A 144 9.64 14.88 3.60
N GLU A 145 10.84 14.74 4.17
CA GLU A 145 12.05 14.33 3.46
C GLU A 145 11.93 12.91 2.88
N GLN A 146 11.42 11.97 3.68
CA GLN A 146 11.17 10.59 3.23
C GLN A 146 10.08 10.54 2.14
N LYS A 147 9.05 11.38 2.24
CA LYS A 147 8.00 11.48 1.20
C LYS A 147 8.56 12.04 -0.10
N GLU A 148 9.43 13.05 -0.03
CA GLU A 148 10.10 13.58 -1.21
C GLU A 148 10.97 12.53 -1.88
N ARG A 149 11.74 11.76 -1.08
CA ARG A 149 12.65 10.73 -1.57
C ARG A 149 11.95 9.50 -2.13
N TYR A 150 10.89 9.02 -1.48
CA TYR A 150 10.27 7.72 -1.77
C TYR A 150 8.85 7.79 -2.32
N GLY A 151 8.14 8.90 -2.14
CA GLY A 151 6.71 9.01 -2.40
C GLY A 151 6.30 8.76 -3.86
N ASN A 152 7.16 9.11 -4.81
CA ASN A 152 6.91 8.96 -6.24
C ASN A 152 7.44 7.63 -6.81
N ARG A 153 8.04 6.78 -5.99
CA ARG A 153 8.58 5.49 -6.39
C ARG A 153 7.61 4.37 -6.07
N TRP A 154 7.55 3.35 -6.90
CA TRP A 154 6.66 2.22 -6.65
C TRP A 154 7.15 1.38 -5.47
N ALA A 155 6.30 1.20 -4.45
CA ALA A 155 6.61 0.47 -3.23
C ALA A 155 5.65 -0.69 -2.99
N ALA A 156 6.21 -1.89 -2.78
CA ALA A 156 5.52 -3.05 -2.25
C ALA A 156 5.48 -3.03 -0.71
N MET A 157 4.62 -3.84 -0.09
CA MET A 157 4.56 -3.98 1.37
C MET A 157 4.76 -5.44 1.78
N ALA A 158 5.79 -5.68 2.62
CA ALA A 158 6.19 -6.98 3.11
C ALA A 158 5.96 -7.10 4.62
N ILE A 159 4.81 -7.63 5.02
CA ILE A 159 4.42 -7.83 6.43
C ILE A 159 4.27 -9.31 6.77
N THR A 160 3.60 -10.10 5.92
CA THR A 160 3.27 -11.51 6.14
C THR A 160 4.51 -12.38 6.15
N GLU A 161 4.57 -13.32 7.09
CA GLU A 161 5.63 -14.33 7.23
C GLU A 161 5.03 -15.74 7.18
N PRO A 162 5.83 -16.79 6.95
CA PRO A 162 5.34 -18.18 6.91
C PRO A 162 4.47 -18.56 8.10
N ASP A 163 4.84 -18.12 9.30
CA ASP A 163 4.14 -18.48 10.54
C ASP A 163 3.17 -17.38 11.04
N THR A 164 3.19 -16.19 10.46
CA THR A 164 2.41 -15.04 10.94
C THR A 164 1.74 -14.29 9.80
N GLY A 165 0.46 -14.56 9.58
CA GLY A 165 -0.41 -13.84 8.65
C GLY A 165 -1.34 -12.88 9.38
N SER A 166 -2.48 -13.40 9.87
CA SER A 166 -3.46 -12.60 10.62
C SER A 166 -2.92 -12.10 11.95
N ASP A 167 -2.00 -12.83 12.58
CA ASP A 167 -1.27 -12.40 13.77
C ASP A 167 -0.02 -11.58 13.44
N SER A 168 -0.18 -10.52 12.66
CA SER A 168 0.93 -9.63 12.25
C SER A 168 1.61 -8.90 13.43
N GLY A 169 1.03 -8.96 14.61
CA GLY A 169 1.66 -8.47 15.84
C GLY A 169 2.77 -9.36 16.39
N ASN A 170 2.92 -10.59 15.86
CA ASN A 170 3.87 -11.60 16.31
C ASN A 170 4.93 -11.92 15.24
N ILE A 171 5.27 -10.95 14.40
CA ILE A 171 6.29 -11.11 13.36
C ILE A 171 7.64 -11.50 13.95
N ARG A 172 8.39 -12.32 13.16
CA ARG A 172 9.69 -12.87 13.56
C ARG A 172 10.87 -12.21 12.88
N THR A 173 10.66 -11.54 11.74
CA THR A 173 11.70 -10.74 11.09
C THR A 173 12.22 -9.72 12.08
N THR A 174 13.54 -9.74 12.30
CA THR A 174 14.22 -8.86 13.25
C THR A 174 14.88 -7.68 12.54
N ALA A 175 15.00 -6.57 13.26
CA ALA A 175 15.85 -5.44 12.87
C ALA A 175 16.76 -5.12 14.06
N THR A 176 18.04 -5.43 13.92
CA THR A 176 19.05 -5.18 14.95
C THR A 176 19.83 -3.93 14.61
N LYS A 177 19.96 -3.02 15.57
CA LYS A 177 20.77 -1.80 15.38
C LYS A 177 22.25 -2.15 15.44
N ASP A 178 23.02 -1.73 14.43
CA ASP A 178 24.47 -1.87 14.35
C ASP A 178 25.07 -0.51 13.96
N GLY A 179 25.62 0.19 14.92
CA GLY A 179 26.09 1.57 14.73
C GLY A 179 24.97 2.50 14.28
N ASP A 180 25.11 3.07 13.09
CA ASP A 180 24.15 3.95 12.45
C ASP A 180 23.21 3.23 11.48
N GLU A 181 23.29 1.90 11.42
CA GLU A 181 22.50 1.05 10.51
C GLU A 181 21.53 0.15 11.27
N TYR A 182 20.56 -0.39 10.55
CA TYR A 182 19.75 -1.52 10.98
C TYR A 182 20.03 -2.71 10.06
N VAL A 183 20.29 -3.86 10.67
CA VAL A 183 20.45 -5.13 9.96
C VAL A 183 19.18 -5.96 10.12
N LEU A 184 18.54 -6.26 9.01
CA LEU A 184 17.28 -7.02 8.97
C LEU A 184 17.53 -8.47 8.57
N ASN A 185 16.92 -9.40 9.33
CA ASN A 185 16.97 -10.83 9.08
C ASN A 185 15.57 -11.45 9.22
N GLY A 186 15.17 -12.30 8.26
CA GLY A 186 13.88 -13.00 8.30
C GLY A 186 13.34 -13.37 6.93
N GLU A 187 12.06 -13.71 6.91
CA GLU A 187 11.35 -14.14 5.69
C GLU A 187 10.04 -13.38 5.54
N LYS A 188 9.67 -13.09 4.29
CA LYS A 188 8.40 -12.47 3.94
C LYS A 188 7.76 -13.22 2.78
N ILE A 189 6.45 -13.45 2.87
CA ILE A 189 5.69 -14.13 1.83
C ILE A 189 4.49 -13.31 1.39
N PHE A 190 3.96 -13.64 0.21
CA PHE A 190 2.77 -13.03 -0.37
C PHE A 190 2.88 -11.52 -0.56
N VAL A 191 4.06 -11.06 -0.96
CA VAL A 191 4.34 -9.64 -1.20
C VAL A 191 3.85 -9.26 -2.60
N THR A 192 2.71 -8.60 -2.66
CA THR A 192 2.12 -8.09 -3.91
C THR A 192 3.05 -7.04 -4.52
N SER A 193 3.28 -7.14 -5.83
CA SER A 193 4.22 -6.30 -6.60
C SER A 193 5.67 -6.38 -6.11
N GLY A 194 6.04 -7.46 -5.40
CA GLY A 194 7.36 -7.56 -4.76
C GLY A 194 8.51 -7.67 -5.74
N GLU A 195 8.30 -8.26 -6.92
CA GLU A 195 9.32 -8.32 -7.97
C GLU A 195 9.44 -6.98 -8.71
N ARG A 196 8.30 -6.35 -9.00
CA ARG A 196 8.19 -5.21 -9.92
C ARG A 196 8.46 -3.87 -9.25
N ALA A 197 8.13 -3.75 -7.95
CA ALA A 197 8.31 -2.50 -7.21
C ALA A 197 9.80 -2.18 -7.04
N GLU A 198 10.13 -0.89 -7.06
CA GLU A 198 11.47 -0.37 -6.81
C GLU A 198 11.85 -0.40 -5.33
N LEU A 199 10.84 -0.33 -4.48
CA LEU A 199 10.97 -0.28 -3.02
C LEU A 199 10.13 -1.39 -2.38
N VAL A 200 10.57 -1.89 -1.25
CA VAL A 200 9.80 -2.80 -0.40
C VAL A 200 9.73 -2.23 1.02
N VAL A 201 8.54 -1.94 1.50
CA VAL A 201 8.32 -1.56 2.90
C VAL A 201 8.24 -2.83 3.73
N VAL A 202 9.28 -3.11 4.50
CA VAL A 202 9.43 -4.31 5.33
C VAL A 202 9.05 -3.99 6.78
N TRP A 203 8.21 -4.82 7.36
CA TRP A 203 7.87 -4.76 8.78
C TRP A 203 8.74 -5.74 9.57
N ALA A 204 9.49 -5.22 10.55
CA ALA A 204 10.39 -5.99 11.39
C ALA A 204 10.27 -5.56 12.86
N THR A 205 10.63 -6.44 13.78
CA THR A 205 10.64 -6.13 15.21
C THR A 205 12.04 -5.82 15.71
N LEU A 206 12.15 -4.78 16.54
CA LEU A 206 13.38 -4.44 17.26
C LEU A 206 13.61 -5.34 18.47
N ASP A 207 12.51 -5.83 19.08
CA ASP A 207 12.53 -6.69 20.25
C ASP A 207 11.21 -7.49 20.34
N ARG A 208 11.29 -8.79 20.19
CA ARG A 208 10.11 -9.68 20.24
C ARG A 208 9.40 -9.68 21.57
N SER A 209 10.14 -9.44 22.68
CA SER A 209 9.56 -9.43 24.02
C SER A 209 8.58 -8.27 24.24
N LEU A 210 8.72 -7.20 23.48
CA LEU A 210 7.88 -5.99 23.56
C LEU A 210 6.65 -6.06 22.64
N GLY A 211 6.49 -7.15 21.86
CA GLY A 211 5.36 -7.36 20.95
C GLY A 211 5.18 -6.20 19.96
N LYS A 212 3.94 -5.79 19.73
CA LYS A 212 3.59 -4.76 18.73
C LYS A 212 4.30 -3.41 18.92
N LYS A 213 4.72 -3.05 20.13
CA LYS A 213 5.39 -1.77 20.42
C LYS A 213 6.76 -1.68 19.74
N ALA A 214 7.43 -2.81 19.54
CA ALA A 214 8.75 -2.87 18.92
C ALA A 214 8.73 -3.03 17.40
N ILE A 215 7.56 -3.19 16.79
CA ILE A 215 7.45 -3.35 15.34
C ILE A 215 7.61 -2.00 14.66
N LYS A 216 8.49 -1.96 13.66
CA LYS A 216 8.79 -0.79 12.83
C LYS A 216 8.71 -1.15 11.34
N SER A 217 8.53 -0.15 10.51
CA SER A 217 8.59 -0.28 9.05
C SER A 217 9.89 0.32 8.51
N PHE A 218 10.48 -0.38 7.56
CA PHE A 218 11.74 -0.03 6.92
C PHE A 218 11.54 0.04 5.41
N VAL A 219 11.98 1.11 4.77
CA VAL A 219 11.96 1.22 3.30
C VAL A 219 13.25 0.62 2.77
N VAL A 220 13.12 -0.42 1.99
CA VAL A 220 14.23 -1.19 1.43
C VAL A 220 14.25 -1.00 -0.09
N GLU A 221 15.42 -0.67 -0.64
CA GLU A 221 15.63 -0.72 -2.10
C GLU A 221 15.49 -2.15 -2.60
N ARG A 222 14.72 -2.36 -3.68
CA ARG A 222 14.58 -3.70 -4.26
C ARG A 222 15.91 -4.30 -4.71
N SER A 223 16.87 -3.44 -5.06
CA SER A 223 18.24 -3.80 -5.46
C SER A 223 19.18 -4.11 -4.29
N ASN A 224 18.74 -3.95 -3.03
CA ASN A 224 19.59 -4.26 -1.88
C ASN A 224 20.00 -5.76 -1.90
N PRO A 225 21.29 -6.09 -1.84
CA PRO A 225 21.78 -7.47 -1.97
C PRO A 225 21.30 -8.39 -0.84
N GLY A 226 20.92 -7.85 0.32
CA GLY A 226 20.35 -8.60 1.43
C GLY A 226 18.87 -8.94 1.23
N LEU A 227 18.17 -8.37 0.23
CA LEU A 227 16.78 -8.68 -0.10
C LEU A 227 16.72 -9.69 -1.25
N LYS A 228 16.60 -10.97 -0.94
CA LYS A 228 16.65 -12.04 -1.93
C LYS A 228 15.24 -12.49 -2.31
N LEU A 229 14.91 -12.41 -3.60
CA LEU A 229 13.69 -13.01 -4.15
C LEU A 229 13.87 -14.53 -4.17
N VAL A 230 13.02 -15.24 -3.44
CA VAL A 230 13.05 -16.71 -3.39
C VAL A 230 12.22 -17.30 -4.52
N ARG A 231 11.00 -16.80 -4.69
CA ARG A 231 10.07 -17.27 -5.72
C ARG A 231 8.95 -16.26 -5.97
N LEU A 232 8.31 -16.42 -7.10
CA LEU A 232 6.98 -15.86 -7.37
C LEU A 232 5.95 -16.96 -7.17
N GLU A 233 4.84 -16.62 -6.52
CA GLU A 233 3.79 -17.58 -6.22
C GLU A 233 2.95 -17.88 -7.48
N HIS A 234 2.83 -19.17 -7.83
CA HIS A 234 1.87 -19.62 -8.83
C HIS A 234 0.46 -19.65 -8.23
N LYS A 235 -0.47 -18.94 -8.84
CA LYS A 235 -1.80 -18.72 -8.28
C LYS A 235 -2.91 -19.30 -9.13
N LEU A 236 -4.02 -19.69 -8.50
CA LEU A 236 -5.23 -20.14 -9.17
C LEU A 236 -6.01 -19.01 -9.82
N GLY A 237 -5.83 -17.78 -9.35
CA GLY A 237 -6.44 -16.55 -9.89
C GLY A 237 -5.60 -15.33 -9.56
N ILE A 238 -5.99 -14.16 -10.07
CA ILE A 238 -5.26 -12.89 -9.90
C ILE A 238 -3.82 -13.02 -10.44
N ARG A 239 -3.65 -13.75 -11.53
CA ARG A 239 -2.34 -14.18 -12.04
C ARG A 239 -1.56 -13.06 -12.72
N ALA A 240 -2.25 -12.00 -13.16
CA ALA A 240 -1.61 -10.79 -13.70
C ALA A 240 -0.81 -10.00 -12.65
N SER A 241 -1.14 -10.17 -11.35
CA SER A 241 -0.39 -9.56 -10.24
C SER A 241 0.73 -10.50 -9.79
N ASP A 242 1.97 -10.03 -9.75
CA ASP A 242 3.07 -10.77 -9.12
C ASP A 242 2.89 -10.81 -7.60
N THR A 243 3.33 -11.90 -7.02
CA THR A 243 3.27 -12.13 -5.58
C THR A 243 4.55 -12.83 -5.16
N ALA A 244 5.43 -12.10 -4.48
CA ALA A 244 6.79 -12.54 -4.18
C ALA A 244 6.93 -13.13 -2.78
N ALA A 245 7.90 -14.05 -2.63
CA ALA A 245 8.47 -14.46 -1.36
C ALA A 245 9.92 -13.98 -1.27
N PHE A 246 10.31 -13.44 -0.12
CA PHE A 246 11.65 -12.91 0.14
C PHE A 246 12.29 -13.56 1.35
N VAL A 247 13.62 -13.69 1.28
CA VAL A 247 14.50 -13.86 2.43
C VAL A 247 15.32 -12.59 2.60
N LEU A 248 15.42 -12.13 3.84
CA LEU A 248 16.28 -11.04 4.27
C LEU A 248 17.48 -11.66 4.98
N GLU A 249 18.67 -11.50 4.41
CA GLU A 249 19.93 -12.02 4.95
C GLU A 249 20.90 -10.85 5.15
N ASP A 250 21.17 -10.55 6.40
CA ASP A 250 22.04 -9.45 6.81
C ASP A 250 21.79 -8.16 6.01
N LEU A 251 20.52 -7.88 5.79
CA LEU A 251 20.07 -6.75 5.00
C LEU A 251 20.36 -5.47 5.79
N SER A 252 21.43 -4.78 5.43
CA SER A 252 21.81 -3.52 6.03
C SER A 252 21.07 -2.34 5.41
N LEU A 253 20.56 -1.47 6.26
CA LEU A 253 19.92 -0.21 5.92
C LEU A 253 20.58 0.91 6.69
N ILE A 254 21.22 1.84 5.97
CA ILE A 254 21.67 3.10 6.56
C ILE A 254 20.42 3.81 7.07
N HIS A 255 20.42 4.18 8.33
CA HIS A 255 19.30 4.90 8.94
C HIS A 255 19.14 6.25 8.25
N ILE A 256 17.98 6.38 7.64
CA ILE A 256 17.60 7.65 6.99
C ILE A 256 16.43 8.23 7.75
#